data_666c9233613be8f42e390b2897664d6e
#
_entry.id   666c9233613be8f42e390b2897664d6e
#
_cell.length_a   1.000
_cell.length_b   1.000
_cell.length_c   1.000
_cell.angle_alpha   90.00
_cell.angle_beta   90.00
_cell.angle_gamma   90.00
#
_symmetry.space_group_name_H-M   'P 1'
#
loop_
_entity.id
_entity.type
_entity.pdbx_description
1 polymer ?
#
loop_
_entity_poly.entity_id
_entity_poly.type
_entity_poly.pdbx_seq_one_letter_code
_entity_poly.pdbx_strand_id
1 'polypeptide(L)'
;YPPVKRVTAISFISTSFMLSGIIGQNLSEILSNAYGWRVTYIVLSVLYIILTFVVSKLVPESPYRNPDIKLSRFMSHFKDIFLYKSVIGCFFISLTLLTNFISMYTILNDYIKSHFVHGDLTTTFVVKLLGIIGMILSLFAGRISDKLSVIWVIKIALVAQIISLIGLGITSNIVIITFFSIVFVAGIAFCIPSVISKVGMLAATNRGFFLSVNTFILFLGTAIAPVLSIYLEKLTHYFVAFSILSLIALAALIVSFFIPKGINPDTAK
;
A
#
# COMPACT_ATOMS: atom_id res chain seq x y z
N TYR A 1 10.47 -12.96 -17.51
CA TYR A 1 10.05 -13.93 -16.48
C TYR A 1 8.81 -14.68 -16.97
N PRO A 2 8.76 -16.03 -16.78
CA PRO A 2 7.56 -16.83 -17.04
C PRO A 2 6.35 -16.28 -16.23
N PRO A 3 5.11 -16.40 -16.74
CA PRO A 3 3.92 -15.82 -16.10
C PRO A 3 3.76 -16.18 -14.62
N VAL A 4 4.06 -17.42 -14.25
CA VAL A 4 3.98 -17.93 -12.87
C VAL A 4 4.95 -17.20 -11.93
N LYS A 5 6.15 -16.86 -12.38
CA LYS A 5 7.15 -16.15 -11.58
C LYS A 5 6.92 -14.64 -11.51
N ARG A 6 6.02 -14.07 -12.34
CA ARG A 6 5.74 -12.62 -12.34
C ARG A 6 5.06 -12.16 -11.06
N VAL A 7 4.07 -12.91 -10.58
CA VAL A 7 3.35 -12.56 -9.35
C VAL A 7 4.30 -12.57 -8.15
N THR A 8 5.16 -13.59 -8.07
CA THR A 8 6.19 -13.67 -7.02
C THR A 8 7.17 -12.49 -7.09
N ALA A 9 7.66 -12.14 -8.29
CA ALA A 9 8.55 -10.98 -8.45
C ALA A 9 7.86 -9.66 -8.05
N ILE A 10 6.60 -9.48 -8.43
CA ILE A 10 5.79 -8.31 -8.01
C ILE A 10 5.62 -8.30 -6.49
N SER A 11 5.38 -9.47 -5.87
CA SER A 11 5.25 -9.56 -4.40
C SER A 11 6.54 -9.14 -3.69
N PHE A 12 7.71 -9.58 -4.17
CA PHE A 12 9.01 -9.15 -3.61
C PHE A 12 9.20 -7.64 -3.70
N ILE A 13 8.94 -7.05 -4.87
CA ILE A 13 9.06 -5.59 -5.08
C ILE A 13 8.09 -4.84 -4.16
N SER A 14 6.81 -5.28 -4.10
CA SER A 14 5.79 -4.64 -3.26
C SER A 14 6.10 -4.76 -1.78
N THR A 15 6.61 -5.92 -1.33
CA THR A 15 7.01 -6.13 0.06
C THR A 15 8.19 -5.23 0.44
N SER A 16 9.21 -5.15 -0.43
CA SER A 16 10.37 -4.26 -0.23
C SER A 16 9.93 -2.80 -0.15
N PHE A 17 8.98 -2.40 -1.01
CA PHE A 17 8.40 -1.06 -0.99
C PHE A 17 7.68 -0.75 0.34
N MET A 18 6.87 -1.68 0.85
CA MET A 18 6.17 -1.50 2.12
C MET A 18 7.12 -1.50 3.32
N LEU A 19 8.13 -2.40 3.31
CA LEU A 19 9.18 -2.43 4.32
C LEU A 19 9.93 -1.10 4.39
N SER A 20 10.25 -0.52 3.23
CA SER A 20 10.90 0.79 3.18
C SER A 20 10.07 1.89 3.84
N GLY A 21 8.73 1.80 3.75
CA GLY A 21 7.81 2.72 4.42
C GLY A 21 7.92 2.67 5.94
N ILE A 22 7.90 1.48 6.55
CA ILE A 22 8.05 1.31 8.00
C ILE A 22 9.47 1.66 8.46
N ILE A 23 10.49 1.12 7.78
CA ILE A 23 11.89 1.38 8.13
C ILE A 23 12.20 2.87 7.98
N GLY A 24 11.75 3.49 6.90
CA GLY A 24 11.96 4.91 6.64
C GLY A 24 11.29 5.81 7.67
N GLN A 25 10.05 5.51 8.05
CA GLN A 25 9.34 6.26 9.10
C GLN A 25 10.07 6.17 10.44
N ASN A 26 10.44 4.95 10.86
CA ASN A 26 11.15 4.76 12.13
C ASN A 26 12.54 5.41 12.11
N LEU A 27 13.30 5.26 11.03
CA LEU A 27 14.61 5.91 10.87
C LEU A 27 14.48 7.43 10.92
N SER A 28 13.48 7.99 10.22
CA SER A 28 13.21 9.43 10.21
C SER A 28 12.82 9.94 11.60
N GLU A 29 12.01 9.18 12.34
CA GLU A 29 11.59 9.52 13.70
C GLU A 29 12.80 9.52 14.66
N ILE A 30 13.66 8.50 14.62
CA ILE A 30 14.89 8.42 15.44
C ILE A 30 15.84 9.58 15.12
N LEU A 31 16.14 9.80 13.84
CA LEU A 31 17.05 10.87 13.42
C LEU A 31 16.50 12.25 13.75
N SER A 32 15.21 12.47 13.55
CA SER A 32 14.56 13.75 13.82
C SER A 32 14.56 14.08 15.32
N ASN A 33 14.33 13.09 16.18
CA ASN A 33 14.33 13.26 17.62
C ASN A 33 15.76 13.47 18.19
N ALA A 34 16.77 12.81 17.61
CA ALA A 34 18.15 12.91 18.09
C ALA A 34 18.89 14.15 17.57
N TYR A 35 18.69 14.51 16.30
CA TYR A 35 19.50 15.51 15.59
C TYR A 35 18.65 16.58 14.86
N GLY A 36 17.35 16.51 14.96
CA GLY A 36 16.42 17.41 14.28
C GLY A 36 16.10 16.99 12.82
N TRP A 37 14.99 17.51 12.31
CA TRP A 37 14.44 17.12 11.00
C TRP A 37 15.37 17.37 9.80
N ARG A 38 16.26 18.40 9.89
CA ARG A 38 17.21 18.72 8.81
C ARG A 38 18.24 17.62 8.58
N VAL A 39 18.71 16.98 9.64
CA VAL A 39 19.68 15.87 9.55
C VAL A 39 19.06 14.66 8.87
N THR A 40 17.78 14.40 9.12
CA THR A 40 17.04 13.32 8.43
C THR A 40 17.11 13.48 6.92
N TYR A 41 16.86 14.68 6.40
CA TYR A 41 16.94 14.94 4.94
C TYR A 41 18.36 14.82 4.40
N ILE A 42 19.37 15.25 5.14
CA ILE A 42 20.78 15.11 4.73
C ILE A 42 21.15 13.63 4.62
N VAL A 43 20.85 12.83 5.64
CA VAL A 43 21.14 11.38 5.66
C VAL A 43 20.43 10.67 4.50
N LEU A 44 19.16 10.95 4.29
CA LEU A 44 18.40 10.37 3.17
C LEU A 44 18.96 10.80 1.82
N SER A 45 19.38 12.07 1.66
CA SER A 45 20.00 12.56 0.42
C SER A 45 21.29 11.82 0.09
N VAL A 46 22.17 11.63 1.07
CA VAL A 46 23.41 10.85 0.90
C VAL A 46 23.10 9.42 0.52
N LEU A 47 22.12 8.78 1.19
CA LEU A 47 21.68 7.43 0.86
C LEU A 47 21.18 7.32 -0.59
N TYR A 48 20.36 8.28 -1.05
CA TYR A 48 19.86 8.29 -2.43
C TYR A 48 20.97 8.49 -3.46
N ILE A 49 21.99 9.32 -3.17
CA ILE A 49 23.16 9.47 -4.05
C ILE A 49 23.89 8.14 -4.18
N ILE A 50 24.18 7.45 -3.07
CA ILE A 50 24.82 6.13 -3.08
C ILE A 50 23.99 5.13 -3.89
N LEU A 51 22.67 5.06 -3.64
CA LEU A 51 21.78 4.17 -4.36
C LEU A 51 21.74 4.48 -5.86
N THR A 52 21.81 5.74 -6.27
CA THR A 52 21.88 6.14 -7.67
C THR A 52 23.10 5.55 -8.36
N PHE A 53 24.28 5.63 -7.72
CA PHE A 53 25.51 5.00 -8.25
C PHE A 53 25.41 3.47 -8.32
N VAL A 54 24.83 2.84 -7.30
CA VAL A 54 24.64 1.38 -7.27
C VAL A 54 23.69 0.96 -8.40
N VAL A 55 22.54 1.59 -8.53
CA VAL A 55 21.54 1.28 -9.57
C VAL A 55 22.10 1.51 -10.97
N SER A 56 22.80 2.62 -11.20
CA SER A 56 23.40 2.91 -12.51
C SER A 56 24.40 1.85 -12.99
N LYS A 57 25.05 1.16 -12.05
CA LYS A 57 26.01 0.08 -12.37
C LYS A 57 25.38 -1.31 -12.47
N LEU A 58 24.31 -1.57 -11.69
CA LEU A 58 23.75 -2.92 -11.57
C LEU A 58 22.56 -3.15 -12.50
N VAL A 59 21.84 -2.10 -12.90
CA VAL A 59 20.65 -2.26 -13.75
C VAL A 59 21.07 -2.17 -15.22
N PRO A 60 20.95 -3.27 -16.00
CA PRO A 60 21.26 -3.24 -17.43
C PRO A 60 20.24 -2.38 -18.18
N GLU A 61 20.67 -1.78 -19.28
CA GLU A 61 19.78 -1.03 -20.16
C GLU A 61 18.67 -1.94 -20.71
N SER A 62 17.46 -1.40 -20.77
CA SER A 62 16.33 -2.14 -21.31
C SER A 62 16.46 -2.32 -22.84
N PRO A 63 16.42 -3.56 -23.36
CA PRO A 63 16.43 -3.80 -24.81
C PRO A 63 15.15 -3.29 -25.50
N TYR A 64 14.11 -2.94 -24.76
CA TYR A 64 12.83 -2.44 -25.26
C TYR A 64 12.72 -0.92 -25.21
N ARG A 65 13.85 -0.19 -25.25
CA ARG A 65 13.83 1.27 -25.33
C ARG A 65 13.26 1.69 -26.69
N ASN A 66 12.05 2.21 -26.69
CA ASN A 66 11.43 2.76 -27.90
C ASN A 66 11.61 4.29 -27.88
N PRO A 67 12.57 4.84 -28.66
CA PRO A 67 12.89 6.26 -28.63
C PRO A 67 11.77 7.15 -29.18
N ASP A 68 10.81 6.58 -29.92
CA ASP A 68 9.75 7.32 -30.62
C ASP A 68 8.47 7.50 -29.81
N ILE A 69 8.45 7.16 -28.54
CA ILE A 69 7.28 7.41 -27.69
C ILE A 69 7.20 8.89 -27.36
N LYS A 70 6.43 9.62 -28.16
CA LYS A 70 6.09 11.03 -27.91
C LYS A 70 5.20 11.13 -26.66
N LEU A 71 5.48 12.09 -25.78
CA LEU A 71 4.67 12.37 -24.59
C LEU A 71 3.19 12.60 -24.95
N SER A 72 2.90 13.16 -26.13
CA SER A 72 1.53 13.31 -26.62
C SER A 72 0.79 11.99 -26.78
N ARG A 73 1.48 10.91 -27.20
CA ARG A 73 0.90 9.57 -27.31
C ARG A 73 0.63 8.95 -25.96
N PHE A 74 1.50 9.21 -24.96
CA PHE A 74 1.27 8.81 -23.59
C PHE A 74 0.03 9.50 -23.00
N MET A 75 -0.13 10.80 -23.26
CA MET A 75 -1.29 11.58 -22.82
C MET A 75 -2.61 11.15 -23.49
N SER A 76 -2.57 10.67 -24.74
CA SER A 76 -3.79 10.18 -25.41
C SER A 76 -4.41 8.96 -24.72
N HIS A 77 -3.58 8.13 -24.08
CA HIS A 77 -4.06 6.95 -23.34
C HIS A 77 -4.83 7.28 -22.05
N PHE A 78 -4.78 8.54 -21.56
CA PHE A 78 -5.64 8.93 -20.43
C PHE A 78 -7.12 8.83 -20.75
N LYS A 79 -7.51 9.07 -21.99
CA LYS A 79 -8.90 8.88 -22.43
C LYS A 79 -9.33 7.42 -22.37
N ASP A 80 -8.39 6.50 -22.62
CA ASP A 80 -8.64 5.06 -22.60
C ASP A 80 -8.96 4.55 -21.19
N ILE A 81 -8.50 5.25 -20.13
CA ILE A 81 -8.79 4.88 -18.73
C ILE A 81 -10.30 4.80 -18.50
N PHE A 82 -11.05 5.77 -19.01
CA PHE A 82 -12.50 5.83 -18.82
C PHE A 82 -13.28 4.71 -19.52
N LEU A 83 -12.64 4.04 -20.50
CA LEU A 83 -13.22 2.89 -21.20
C LEU A 83 -13.14 1.61 -20.35
N TYR A 84 -12.19 1.54 -19.40
CA TYR A 84 -11.94 0.34 -18.60
C TYR A 84 -12.47 0.48 -17.16
N LYS A 85 -13.78 0.37 -16.98
CA LYS A 85 -14.47 0.50 -15.67
C LYS A 85 -13.83 -0.38 -14.58
N SER A 86 -13.45 -1.61 -14.92
CA SER A 86 -12.80 -2.54 -13.98
C SER A 86 -11.41 -2.08 -13.53
N VAL A 87 -10.67 -1.36 -14.38
CA VAL A 87 -9.37 -0.77 -14.03
C VAL A 87 -9.56 0.42 -13.10
N ILE A 88 -10.59 1.25 -13.34
CA ILE A 88 -10.96 2.34 -12.43
C ILE A 88 -11.27 1.80 -11.04
N GLY A 89 -11.99 0.67 -10.95
CA GLY A 89 -12.23 -0.02 -9.69
C GLY A 89 -10.93 -0.44 -8.98
N CYS A 90 -9.95 -0.97 -9.72
CA CYS A 90 -8.63 -1.28 -9.17
C CYS A 90 -7.89 -0.02 -8.69
N PHE A 91 -7.99 1.09 -9.42
CA PHE A 91 -7.40 2.38 -9.04
C PHE A 91 -8.01 2.93 -7.75
N PHE A 92 -9.34 2.81 -7.59
CA PHE A 92 -10.01 3.19 -6.36
C PHE A 92 -9.51 2.35 -5.17
N ILE A 93 -9.42 1.03 -5.33
CA ILE A 93 -8.84 0.15 -4.30
C ILE A 93 -7.41 0.59 -3.98
N SER A 94 -6.55 0.82 -4.99
CA SER A 94 -5.17 1.28 -4.77
C SER A 94 -5.09 2.58 -3.97
N LEU A 95 -5.96 3.55 -4.26
CA LEU A 95 -6.02 4.80 -3.52
C LEU A 95 -6.29 4.57 -2.03
N THR A 96 -7.25 3.71 -1.72
CA THR A 96 -7.65 3.44 -0.33
C THR A 96 -6.58 2.69 0.46
N LEU A 97 -5.76 1.85 -0.18
CA LEU A 97 -4.79 1.01 0.52
C LEU A 97 -3.74 1.83 1.27
N LEU A 98 -3.02 2.73 0.60
CA LEU A 98 -1.99 3.53 1.26
C LEU A 98 -2.58 4.68 2.09
N THR A 99 -3.75 5.19 1.71
CA THR A 99 -4.50 6.12 2.57
C THR A 99 -4.78 5.48 3.92
N ASN A 100 -5.38 4.29 3.95
CA ASN A 100 -5.69 3.57 5.18
C ASN A 100 -4.43 3.15 5.94
N PHE A 101 -3.37 2.71 5.24
CA PHE A 101 -2.13 2.27 5.86
C PHE A 101 -1.47 3.38 6.68
N ILE A 102 -1.29 4.54 6.09
CA ILE A 102 -0.64 5.68 6.76
C ILE A 102 -1.56 6.25 7.83
N SER A 103 -2.85 6.44 7.54
CA SER A 103 -3.81 6.99 8.50
C SER A 103 -3.95 6.09 9.73
N MET A 104 -4.00 4.76 9.54
CA MET A 104 -4.06 3.82 10.65
C MET A 104 -2.87 3.98 11.59
N TYR A 105 -1.65 4.01 11.07
CA TYR A 105 -0.46 4.16 11.91
C TYR A 105 -0.35 5.54 12.56
N THR A 106 -0.80 6.59 11.90
CA THR A 106 -0.82 7.95 12.48
C THR A 106 -1.76 8.00 13.68
N ILE A 107 -3.00 7.56 13.50
CA ILE A 107 -4.02 7.52 14.57
C ILE A 107 -3.61 6.56 15.70
N LEU A 108 -3.06 5.39 15.35
CA LEU A 108 -2.61 4.40 16.33
C LEU A 108 -1.44 4.94 17.19
N ASN A 109 -0.53 5.70 16.58
CA ASN A 109 0.58 6.35 17.30
C ASN A 109 0.06 7.35 18.33
N ASP A 110 -0.91 8.18 17.95
CA ASP A 110 -1.56 9.15 18.84
C ASP A 110 -2.36 8.44 19.96
N TYR A 111 -3.09 7.39 19.61
CA TYR A 111 -3.83 6.56 20.56
C TYR A 111 -2.92 5.93 21.62
N ILE A 112 -1.79 5.33 21.21
CA ILE A 112 -0.85 4.71 22.14
C ILE A 112 -0.23 5.75 23.07
N LYS A 113 0.17 6.91 22.56
CA LYS A 113 0.75 8.00 23.35
C LYS A 113 -0.23 8.57 24.37
N SER A 114 -1.52 8.65 24.05
CA SER A 114 -2.53 9.26 24.93
C SER A 114 -3.08 8.30 26.00
N HIS A 115 -3.09 6.98 25.75
CA HIS A 115 -3.76 6.01 26.65
C HIS A 115 -2.83 5.14 27.47
N PHE A 116 -1.55 5.03 27.10
CA PHE A 116 -0.62 4.18 27.82
C PHE A 116 0.43 5.01 28.56
N VAL A 117 0.51 4.85 29.88
CA VAL A 117 1.42 5.61 30.79
C VAL A 117 2.90 5.41 30.43
N HIS A 118 3.24 4.31 29.77
CA HIS A 118 4.53 4.01 29.17
C HIS A 118 4.43 4.02 27.63
N GLY A 119 3.52 4.82 27.08
CA GLY A 119 3.36 5.03 25.64
C GLY A 119 4.53 5.76 25.00
N ASP A 120 5.74 5.36 25.42
CA ASP A 120 7.01 5.83 24.88
C ASP A 120 7.11 5.54 23.39
N LEU A 121 7.92 6.32 22.71
CA LEU A 121 8.41 6.06 21.36
C LEU A 121 8.75 4.58 21.15
N THR A 122 9.27 3.91 22.20
CA THR A 122 9.62 2.49 22.22
C THR A 122 8.42 1.58 21.98
N THR A 123 7.28 1.81 22.63
CA THR A 123 6.08 0.97 22.48
C THR A 123 5.50 1.09 21.09
N THR A 124 5.35 2.31 20.59
CA THR A 124 4.89 2.57 19.23
C THR A 124 5.83 1.97 18.19
N PHE A 125 7.14 2.11 18.40
CA PHE A 125 8.18 1.52 17.55
C PHE A 125 8.06 0.00 17.48
N VAL A 126 7.88 -0.67 18.63
CA VAL A 126 7.70 -2.14 18.70
C VAL A 126 6.45 -2.58 17.95
N VAL A 127 5.32 -1.91 18.14
CA VAL A 127 4.07 -2.24 17.42
C VAL A 127 4.24 -2.10 15.90
N LYS A 128 4.91 -1.02 15.44
CA LYS A 128 5.23 -0.84 14.02
C LYS A 128 6.18 -1.93 13.50
N LEU A 129 7.22 -2.28 14.26
CA LEU A 129 8.16 -3.34 13.88
C LEU A 129 7.47 -4.70 13.78
N LEU A 130 6.59 -5.04 14.70
CA LEU A 130 5.83 -6.28 14.65
C LEU A 130 4.90 -6.33 13.43
N GLY A 131 4.46 -5.19 12.91
CA GLY A 131 3.76 -5.09 11.62
C GLY A 131 4.57 -5.65 10.44
N ILE A 132 5.91 -5.67 10.51
CA ILE A 132 6.79 -6.28 9.50
C ILE A 132 6.47 -7.78 9.31
N ILE A 133 6.05 -8.46 10.37
CA ILE A 133 5.63 -9.88 10.30
C ILE A 133 4.49 -10.02 9.28
N GLY A 134 3.50 -9.12 9.33
CA GLY A 134 2.39 -9.08 8.36
C GLY A 134 2.87 -8.87 6.92
N MET A 135 3.91 -8.04 6.73
CA MET A 135 4.50 -7.81 5.40
C MET A 135 5.25 -9.03 4.88
N ILE A 136 6.02 -9.72 5.73
CA ILE A 136 6.75 -10.93 5.34
C ILE A 136 5.78 -12.01 4.87
N LEU A 137 4.61 -12.13 5.48
CA LEU A 137 3.58 -13.07 5.04
C LEU A 137 3.13 -12.82 3.60
N SER A 138 3.20 -11.58 3.11
CA SER A 138 2.81 -11.25 1.73
C SER A 138 3.75 -11.83 0.66
N LEU A 139 4.97 -12.26 1.01
CA LEU A 139 5.84 -12.99 0.08
C LEU A 139 5.19 -14.28 -0.42
N PHE A 140 4.24 -14.82 0.34
CA PHE A 140 3.43 -15.97 -0.07
C PHE A 140 2.21 -15.60 -0.93
N ALA A 141 1.95 -14.31 -1.17
CA ALA A 141 0.79 -13.83 -1.94
C ALA A 141 0.75 -14.45 -3.35
N GLY A 142 1.90 -14.65 -3.99
CA GLY A 142 1.99 -15.32 -5.29
C GLY A 142 1.44 -16.74 -5.25
N ARG A 143 1.88 -17.55 -4.29
CA ARG A 143 1.43 -18.94 -4.13
C ARG A 143 -0.05 -19.05 -3.77
N ILE A 144 -0.56 -18.09 -3.01
CA ILE A 144 -1.99 -18.04 -2.64
C ILE A 144 -2.83 -17.62 -3.84
N SER A 145 -2.35 -16.68 -4.64
CA SER A 145 -3.02 -16.21 -5.87
C SER A 145 -3.08 -17.29 -6.94
N ASP A 146 -2.15 -18.23 -6.96
CA ASP A 146 -2.17 -19.38 -7.88
C ASP A 146 -3.27 -20.39 -7.51
N LYS A 147 -3.60 -20.53 -6.25
CA LYS A 147 -4.68 -21.43 -5.75
C LYS A 147 -6.04 -20.74 -5.69
N LEU A 148 -6.05 -19.49 -5.25
CA LEU A 148 -7.23 -18.64 -5.17
C LEU A 148 -7.08 -17.57 -6.27
N SER A 149 -8.08 -17.31 -7.08
CA SER A 149 -7.96 -16.24 -8.08
C SER A 149 -7.56 -14.90 -7.42
N VAL A 150 -6.80 -14.06 -8.13
CA VAL A 150 -6.28 -12.76 -7.66
C VAL A 150 -7.37 -11.89 -7.01
N ILE A 151 -8.59 -11.91 -7.57
CA ILE A 151 -9.73 -11.13 -7.03
C ILE A 151 -10.20 -11.63 -5.66
N TRP A 152 -10.10 -12.94 -5.40
CA TRP A 152 -10.45 -13.48 -4.08
C TRP A 152 -9.41 -13.09 -3.02
N VAL A 153 -8.13 -13.05 -3.39
CA VAL A 153 -7.08 -12.56 -2.49
C VAL A 153 -7.35 -11.09 -2.12
N ILE A 154 -7.71 -10.25 -3.10
CA ILE A 154 -8.08 -8.85 -2.83
C ILE A 154 -9.26 -8.75 -1.85
N LYS A 155 -10.33 -9.54 -2.07
CA LYS A 155 -11.52 -9.52 -1.19
C LYS A 155 -11.20 -9.97 0.24
N ILE A 156 -10.50 -11.08 0.39
CA ILE A 156 -10.10 -11.60 1.72
C ILE A 156 -9.22 -10.60 2.43
N ALA A 157 -8.27 -10.00 1.72
CA ALA A 157 -7.37 -8.99 2.26
C ALA A 157 -8.12 -7.72 2.73
N LEU A 158 -9.13 -7.26 1.97
CA LEU A 158 -9.97 -6.13 2.37
C LEU A 158 -10.86 -6.46 3.57
N VAL A 159 -11.43 -7.67 3.63
CA VAL A 159 -12.18 -8.14 4.81
C VAL A 159 -11.29 -8.18 6.05
N ALA A 160 -10.06 -8.68 5.93
CA ALA A 160 -9.10 -8.69 7.03
C ALA A 160 -8.78 -7.27 7.52
N GLN A 161 -8.64 -6.30 6.61
CA GLN A 161 -8.44 -4.89 6.97
C GLN A 161 -9.64 -4.31 7.73
N ILE A 162 -10.88 -4.58 7.28
CA ILE A 162 -12.10 -4.09 7.92
C ILE A 162 -12.20 -4.62 9.35
N ILE A 163 -12.04 -5.94 9.53
CA ILE A 163 -12.10 -6.57 10.85
C ILE A 163 -11.03 -6.01 11.77
N SER A 164 -9.82 -5.82 11.25
CA SER A 164 -8.69 -5.30 12.03
C SER A 164 -8.93 -3.85 12.47
N LEU A 165 -9.43 -3.00 11.58
CA LEU A 165 -9.72 -1.60 11.92
C LEU A 165 -10.81 -1.48 12.98
N ILE A 166 -11.87 -2.29 12.88
CA ILE A 166 -12.92 -2.33 13.92
C ILE A 166 -12.31 -2.85 15.24
N GLY A 167 -11.51 -3.90 15.20
CA GLY A 167 -10.83 -4.45 16.37
C GLY A 167 -9.91 -3.44 17.07
N LEU A 168 -9.14 -2.64 16.30
CA LEU A 168 -8.31 -1.56 16.81
C LEU A 168 -9.14 -0.48 17.53
N GLY A 169 -10.33 -0.18 17.02
CA GLY A 169 -11.21 0.83 17.62
C GLY A 169 -11.87 0.39 18.93
N ILE A 170 -12.08 -0.91 19.14
CA ILE A 170 -12.81 -1.45 20.30
C ILE A 170 -11.88 -1.81 21.46
N THR A 171 -10.63 -2.23 21.19
CA THR A 171 -9.74 -2.78 22.20
C THR A 171 -8.83 -1.73 22.82
N SER A 172 -8.60 -1.86 24.15
CA SER A 172 -7.61 -1.07 24.89
C SER A 172 -6.40 -1.91 25.33
N ASN A 173 -6.33 -3.18 24.94
CA ASN A 173 -5.22 -4.05 25.30
C ASN A 173 -4.13 -4.00 24.23
N ILE A 174 -2.90 -3.61 24.61
CA ILE A 174 -1.77 -3.43 23.70
C ILE A 174 -1.40 -4.68 22.90
N VAL A 175 -1.58 -5.88 23.49
CA VAL A 175 -1.30 -7.14 22.80
C VAL A 175 -2.32 -7.38 21.68
N ILE A 176 -3.60 -7.11 21.94
CA ILE A 176 -4.68 -7.25 20.97
C ILE A 176 -4.55 -6.16 19.88
N ILE A 177 -4.18 -4.94 20.25
CA ILE A 177 -3.86 -3.85 19.31
C ILE A 177 -2.75 -4.28 18.35
N THR A 178 -1.66 -4.84 18.88
CA THR A 178 -0.55 -5.34 18.09
C THR A 178 -0.99 -6.45 17.14
N PHE A 179 -1.80 -7.39 17.61
CA PHE A 179 -2.34 -8.46 16.78
C PHE A 179 -3.17 -7.90 15.60
N PHE A 180 -4.12 -7.01 15.87
CA PHE A 180 -4.92 -6.40 14.80
C PHE A 180 -4.08 -5.53 13.86
N SER A 181 -3.06 -4.84 14.36
CA SER A 181 -2.11 -4.11 13.53
C SER A 181 -1.38 -5.04 12.55
N ILE A 182 -0.89 -6.21 13.01
CA ILE A 182 -0.24 -7.21 12.16
C ILE A 182 -1.19 -7.74 11.08
N VAL A 183 -2.43 -8.08 11.47
CA VAL A 183 -3.45 -8.59 10.52
C VAL A 183 -3.82 -7.53 9.50
N PHE A 184 -3.97 -6.28 9.91
CA PHE A 184 -4.23 -5.15 9.02
C PHE A 184 -3.10 -4.99 8.00
N VAL A 185 -1.85 -4.95 8.46
CA VAL A 185 -0.66 -4.82 7.60
C VAL A 185 -0.55 -6.00 6.64
N ALA A 186 -0.81 -7.23 7.09
CA ALA A 186 -0.86 -8.39 6.22
C ALA A 186 -1.93 -8.21 5.12
N GLY A 187 -3.12 -7.74 5.47
CA GLY A 187 -4.18 -7.42 4.51
C GLY A 187 -3.73 -6.42 3.44
N ILE A 188 -3.09 -5.32 3.83
CA ILE A 188 -2.52 -4.35 2.88
C ILE A 188 -1.46 -5.02 1.99
N ALA A 189 -0.54 -5.77 2.60
CA ALA A 189 0.61 -6.38 1.95
C ALA A 189 0.20 -7.47 0.93
N PHE A 190 -0.89 -8.18 1.16
CA PHE A 190 -1.48 -9.10 0.17
C PHE A 190 -2.27 -8.37 -0.92
N CYS A 191 -2.94 -7.27 -0.58
CA CYS A 191 -3.80 -6.56 -1.50
C CYS A 191 -3.01 -5.79 -2.58
N ILE A 192 -1.93 -5.07 -2.21
CA ILE A 192 -1.13 -4.26 -3.14
C ILE A 192 -0.63 -5.07 -4.35
N PRO A 193 0.14 -6.17 -4.20
CA PRO A 193 0.63 -6.92 -5.34
C PRO A 193 -0.51 -7.56 -6.16
N SER A 194 -1.60 -7.93 -5.48
CA SER A 194 -2.77 -8.51 -6.15
C SER A 194 -3.48 -7.48 -7.04
N VAL A 195 -3.65 -6.24 -6.56
CA VAL A 195 -4.25 -5.16 -7.37
C VAL A 195 -3.33 -4.79 -8.54
N ILE A 196 -2.02 -4.66 -8.33
CA ILE A 196 -1.04 -4.39 -9.39
C ILE A 196 -1.10 -5.49 -10.46
N SER A 197 -1.14 -6.76 -10.03
CA SER A 197 -1.27 -7.91 -10.94
C SER A 197 -2.58 -7.85 -11.72
N LYS A 198 -3.70 -7.53 -11.04
CA LYS A 198 -5.02 -7.43 -11.67
C LYS A 198 -5.09 -6.31 -12.70
N VAL A 199 -4.55 -5.13 -12.41
CA VAL A 199 -4.43 -4.03 -13.38
C VAL A 199 -3.63 -4.46 -14.60
N GLY A 200 -2.49 -5.13 -14.39
CA GLY A 200 -1.66 -5.63 -15.49
C GLY A 200 -2.32 -6.74 -16.33
N MET A 201 -3.30 -7.47 -15.79
CA MET A 201 -4.10 -8.45 -16.52
C MET A 201 -5.23 -7.78 -17.33
N LEU A 202 -5.92 -6.79 -16.75
CA LEU A 202 -7.04 -6.10 -17.39
C LEU A 202 -6.56 -5.17 -18.52
N ALA A 203 -5.38 -4.62 -18.42
CA ALA A 203 -4.82 -3.64 -19.36
C ALA A 203 -3.67 -4.24 -20.18
N ALA A 204 -3.85 -5.43 -20.77
CA ALA A 204 -2.81 -6.17 -21.46
C ALA A 204 -2.11 -5.40 -22.58
N THR A 205 -2.87 -4.60 -23.35
CA THR A 205 -2.37 -3.86 -24.53
C THR A 205 -1.45 -2.68 -24.13
N ASN A 206 -1.82 -1.94 -23.05
CA ASN A 206 -1.08 -0.74 -22.59
C ASN A 206 -0.62 -0.91 -21.13
N ARG A 207 -0.16 -2.10 -20.78
CA ARG A 207 0.14 -2.50 -19.40
C ARG A 207 1.05 -1.52 -18.67
N GLY A 208 2.12 -1.05 -19.30
CA GLY A 208 3.07 -0.14 -18.68
C GLY A 208 2.42 1.18 -18.26
N PHE A 209 1.60 1.76 -19.13
CA PHE A 209 0.85 2.98 -18.85
C PHE A 209 -0.09 2.81 -17.66
N PHE A 210 -0.96 1.79 -17.66
CA PHE A 210 -1.91 1.58 -16.59
C PHE A 210 -1.26 1.23 -15.24
N LEU A 211 -0.13 0.51 -15.25
CA LEU A 211 0.65 0.26 -14.04
C LEU A 211 1.28 1.54 -13.48
N SER A 212 1.77 2.44 -14.35
CA SER A 212 2.31 3.74 -13.93
C SER A 212 1.22 4.61 -13.31
N VAL A 213 0.03 4.67 -13.92
CA VAL A 213 -1.13 5.39 -13.37
C VAL A 213 -1.56 4.79 -12.04
N ASN A 214 -1.61 3.46 -11.93
CA ASN A 214 -1.93 2.79 -10.67
C ASN A 214 -0.93 3.14 -9.56
N THR A 215 0.36 3.16 -9.87
CA THR A 215 1.40 3.56 -8.93
C THR A 215 1.25 5.01 -8.51
N PHE A 216 0.97 5.92 -9.44
CA PHE A 216 0.68 7.31 -9.12
C PHE A 216 -0.51 7.45 -8.16
N ILE A 217 -1.62 6.74 -8.44
CA ILE A 217 -2.82 6.77 -7.59
C ILE A 217 -2.55 6.16 -6.21
N LEU A 218 -1.75 5.09 -6.14
CA LEU A 218 -1.30 4.51 -4.88
C LEU A 218 -0.57 5.55 -4.01
N PHE A 219 0.37 6.29 -4.61
CA PHE A 219 1.10 7.36 -3.91
C PHE A 219 0.24 8.60 -3.61
N LEU A 220 -0.75 8.90 -4.43
CA LEU A 220 -1.73 9.95 -4.12
C LEU A 220 -2.45 9.64 -2.80
N GLY A 221 -2.73 8.36 -2.51
CA GLY A 221 -3.24 7.92 -1.23
C GLY A 221 -2.33 8.29 -0.06
N THR A 222 -1.00 8.22 -0.23
CA THR A 222 -0.05 8.65 0.82
C THR A 222 -0.09 10.15 1.07
N ALA A 223 -0.36 10.94 0.05
CA ALA A 223 -0.48 12.40 0.18
C ALA A 223 -1.80 12.83 0.86
N ILE A 224 -2.87 12.07 0.63
CA ILE A 224 -4.18 12.31 1.25
C ILE A 224 -4.19 11.89 2.74
N ALA A 225 -3.49 10.82 3.07
CA ALA A 225 -3.53 10.22 4.40
C ALA A 225 -3.21 11.17 5.56
N PRO A 226 -2.15 12.00 5.53
CA PRO A 226 -1.86 12.94 6.63
C PRO A 226 -2.99 13.96 6.84
N VAL A 227 -3.57 14.46 5.75
CA VAL A 227 -4.68 15.42 5.83
C VAL A 227 -5.90 14.76 6.48
N LEU A 228 -6.25 13.54 6.03
CA LEU A 228 -7.33 12.76 6.61
C LEU A 228 -7.07 12.47 8.09
N SER A 229 -5.86 12.07 8.45
CA SER A 229 -5.49 11.74 9.84
C SER A 229 -5.65 12.93 10.77
N ILE A 230 -5.21 14.14 10.38
CA ILE A 230 -5.37 15.36 11.18
C ILE A 230 -6.85 15.65 11.48
N TYR A 231 -7.75 15.40 10.52
CA TYR A 231 -9.19 15.55 10.75
C TYR A 231 -9.74 14.47 11.67
N LEU A 232 -9.29 13.22 11.52
CA LEU A 232 -9.74 12.10 12.32
C LEU A 232 -9.23 12.16 13.77
N GLU A 233 -8.02 12.65 14.01
CA GLU A 233 -7.45 12.87 15.34
C GLU A 233 -8.22 13.93 16.18
N LYS A 234 -8.87 14.87 15.50
CA LYS A 234 -9.73 15.86 16.17
C LYS A 234 -11.06 15.28 16.67
N LEU A 235 -11.41 14.07 16.26
CA LEU A 235 -12.61 13.40 16.74
C LEU A 235 -12.40 12.94 18.18
N THR A 236 -13.45 13.07 18.99
CA THR A 236 -13.42 12.81 20.44
C THR A 236 -13.13 11.33 20.78
N HIS A 237 -13.38 10.42 19.85
CA HIS A 237 -13.24 8.98 20.05
C HIS A 237 -12.46 8.30 18.95
N TYR A 238 -11.37 7.62 19.28
CA TYR A 238 -10.57 6.82 18.35
C TYR A 238 -11.37 5.72 17.64
N PHE A 239 -12.39 5.17 18.32
CA PHE A 239 -13.31 4.21 17.69
C PHE A 239 -13.96 4.79 16.43
N VAL A 240 -14.37 6.06 16.43
CA VAL A 240 -14.96 6.71 15.27
C VAL A 240 -13.94 6.87 14.14
N ALA A 241 -12.70 7.24 14.48
CA ALA A 241 -11.61 7.37 13.51
C ALA A 241 -11.32 6.04 12.80
N PHE A 242 -11.14 4.95 13.55
CA PHE A 242 -10.93 3.62 12.97
C PHE A 242 -12.16 3.10 12.21
N SER A 243 -13.38 3.43 12.66
CA SER A 243 -14.61 3.09 11.93
C SER A 243 -14.70 3.77 10.58
N ILE A 244 -14.28 5.04 10.46
CA ILE A 244 -14.23 5.76 9.18
C ILE A 244 -13.23 5.09 8.23
N LEU A 245 -12.03 4.72 8.71
CA LEU A 245 -11.07 3.96 7.90
C LEU A 245 -11.63 2.60 7.46
N SER A 246 -12.39 1.94 8.35
CA SER A 246 -13.08 0.69 8.03
C SER A 246 -14.14 0.87 6.94
N LEU A 247 -14.89 1.99 6.96
CA LEU A 247 -15.86 2.32 5.89
C LEU A 247 -15.17 2.57 4.55
N ILE A 248 -13.99 3.20 4.54
CA ILE A 248 -13.18 3.37 3.33
C ILE A 248 -12.76 2.00 2.77
N ALA A 249 -12.31 1.08 3.62
CA ALA A 249 -11.98 -0.28 3.22
C ALA A 249 -13.22 -1.06 2.74
N LEU A 250 -14.38 -0.85 3.36
CA LEU A 250 -15.65 -1.44 2.94
C LEU A 250 -16.08 -0.93 1.56
N ALA A 251 -15.92 0.36 1.28
CA ALA A 251 -16.18 0.90 -0.06
C ALA A 251 -15.27 0.23 -1.10
N ALA A 252 -13.98 0.04 -0.79
CA ALA A 252 -13.05 -0.71 -1.66
C ALA A 252 -13.49 -2.17 -1.85
N LEU A 253 -13.99 -2.82 -0.80
CA LEU A 253 -14.53 -4.18 -0.87
C LEU A 253 -15.76 -4.24 -1.79
N ILE A 254 -16.70 -3.31 -1.66
CA ILE A 254 -17.89 -3.21 -2.52
C ILE A 254 -17.46 -3.05 -3.98
N VAL A 255 -16.53 -2.14 -4.27
CA VAL A 255 -16.00 -1.93 -5.63
C VAL A 255 -15.34 -3.21 -6.17
N SER A 256 -14.69 -4.01 -5.32
CA SER A 256 -14.05 -5.26 -5.73
C SER A 256 -15.03 -6.30 -6.29
N PHE A 257 -16.33 -6.22 -5.97
CA PHE A 257 -17.35 -7.12 -6.52
C PHE A 257 -17.69 -6.82 -7.98
N PHE A 258 -17.45 -5.60 -8.43
CA PHE A 258 -17.67 -5.20 -9.83
C PHE A 258 -16.46 -5.51 -10.73
N ILE A 259 -15.37 -6.02 -10.17
CA ILE A 259 -14.19 -6.40 -10.94
C ILE A 259 -14.33 -7.88 -11.38
N PRO A 260 -14.22 -8.19 -12.68
CA PRO A 260 -14.44 -9.55 -13.20
C PRO A 260 -13.35 -10.52 -12.70
N LYS A 261 -13.73 -11.79 -12.48
CA LYS A 261 -12.81 -12.85 -12.04
C LYS A 261 -11.80 -13.23 -13.11
N GLY A 262 -12.23 -13.29 -14.38
CA GLY A 262 -11.44 -13.73 -15.53
C GLY A 262 -10.70 -12.60 -16.24
N ILE A 263 -9.86 -13.00 -17.20
CA ILE A 263 -9.26 -12.13 -18.22
C ILE A 263 -10.19 -12.22 -19.43
N ASN A 264 -11.22 -11.39 -19.48
CA ASN A 264 -11.97 -11.25 -20.71
C ASN A 264 -11.72 -9.82 -21.24
N PRO A 265 -10.95 -9.65 -22.32
CA PRO A 265 -10.67 -8.33 -22.89
C PRO A 265 -11.95 -7.56 -23.27
N ASP A 266 -13.02 -8.26 -23.58
CA ASP A 266 -14.30 -7.66 -23.99
C ASP A 266 -15.18 -7.22 -22.81
N THR A 267 -14.94 -7.74 -21.60
CA THR A 267 -15.67 -7.30 -20.38
C THR A 267 -14.94 -6.20 -19.62
N ALA A 268 -13.78 -5.76 -20.11
CA ALA A 268 -12.99 -4.67 -19.53
C ALA A 268 -13.38 -3.30 -20.13
N LYS A 269 -14.16 -3.30 -21.23
CA LYS A 269 -14.72 -2.09 -21.85
C LYS A 269 -15.99 -1.62 -21.15
#